data_5424b91929a5f2467cbd1051c439b1c2
#
_entry.id   5424b91929a5f2467cbd1051c439b1c2
#
_cell.length_a   1.000
_cell.length_b   1.000
_cell.length_c   1.000
_cell.angle_alpha   90.00
_cell.angle_beta   90.00
_cell.angle_gamma   90.00
#
_symmetry.space_group_name_H-M   'P 1'
#
loop_
_entity.id
_entity.type
_entity.pdbx_description
1 polymer ?
#
loop_
_entity_poly.entity_id
_entity_poly.type
_entity_poly.pdbx_seq_one_letter_code
_entity_poly.pdbx_strand_id
1 'polypeptide(L)'
;MIDLTGSTVRHAVYLPPFGPFGEPAVLVDLAVRAEAAGWDGFFLWDHVVADTMPIADPWTTLGAIAHATSGLRFGPMITPPARRRPWVVARHASTVSRLSGGRLILGTGLGSDESGDFSRFGEQTDLLTRSAMFDEGLDVIRAIWSGRRFDHDGAHYQVALAEAPPEPYPIPIWVASSTDNPRVVRRAALCDGIFPNPEDHTPTAEEIAETHRALGMAGLEPGKPFDVAVAGNASPAWEEPIKVDLPALAGAGMTWWMESLMHHDPLELSQKIVDAGPPRW
;
A
#
# COMPACT_ATOMS: atom_id res chain seq x y z
N MET A 1 -5.65 11.20 23.36
CA MET A 1 -4.56 10.22 23.56
C MET A 1 -5.12 8.91 23.01
N ILE A 2 -4.62 8.44 21.88
CA ILE A 2 -5.02 7.14 21.31
C ILE A 2 -4.41 6.10 22.25
N ASP A 3 -5.23 5.17 22.76
CA ASP A 3 -4.73 4.08 23.60
C ASP A 3 -3.98 3.09 22.69
N LEU A 4 -2.66 3.15 22.70
CA LEU A 4 -1.77 2.30 21.90
C LEU A 4 -1.27 1.09 22.72
N THR A 5 -1.76 0.90 23.95
CA THR A 5 -1.36 -0.21 24.82
C THR A 5 -2.07 -1.49 24.41
N GLY A 6 -1.43 -2.30 23.56
CA GLY A 6 -1.85 -3.67 23.25
C GLY A 6 -1.98 -4.04 21.76
N SER A 7 -1.69 -3.15 20.83
CA SER A 7 -1.64 -3.51 19.41
C SER A 7 -0.33 -4.24 19.10
N THR A 8 -0.42 -5.52 18.79
CA THR A 8 0.71 -6.27 18.21
C THR A 8 1.01 -5.68 16.84
N VAL A 9 2.24 -5.18 16.61
CA VAL A 9 2.68 -4.74 15.29
C VAL A 9 2.61 -5.91 14.33
N ARG A 10 2.04 -5.69 13.16
CA ARG A 10 2.02 -6.65 12.06
C ARG A 10 3.24 -6.48 11.18
N HIS A 11 3.65 -7.55 10.53
CA HIS A 11 4.83 -7.57 9.69
C HIS A 11 4.49 -7.98 8.27
N ALA A 12 5.00 -7.23 7.30
CA ALA A 12 4.79 -7.52 5.90
C ALA A 12 6.09 -7.54 5.11
N VAL A 13 6.09 -8.25 4.00
CA VAL A 13 7.08 -8.14 2.94
C VAL A 13 6.63 -7.06 1.95
N TYR A 14 7.54 -6.22 1.50
CA TYR A 14 7.29 -5.10 0.59
C TYR A 14 8.33 -5.06 -0.52
N LEU A 15 7.91 -5.16 -1.79
CA LEU A 15 8.84 -5.32 -2.90
C LEU A 15 8.27 -4.84 -4.23
N PRO A 16 9.17 -4.47 -5.19
CA PRO A 16 8.77 -4.14 -6.57
C PRO A 16 8.47 -5.43 -7.36
N PRO A 17 7.53 -5.39 -8.33
CA PRO A 17 7.25 -6.52 -9.21
C PRO A 17 8.14 -6.52 -10.46
N PHE A 18 9.43 -6.19 -10.34
CA PHE A 18 10.35 -6.12 -11.46
C PHE A 18 11.78 -6.54 -11.08
N GLY A 19 12.65 -6.64 -12.07
CA GLY A 19 14.00 -7.18 -11.90
C GLY A 19 13.96 -8.67 -11.54
N PRO A 20 14.61 -9.11 -10.45
CA PRO A 20 14.56 -10.51 -9.99
C PRO A 20 13.15 -10.96 -9.61
N PHE A 21 12.23 -10.02 -9.36
CA PHE A 21 10.82 -10.26 -9.03
C PHE A 21 9.89 -10.08 -10.23
N GLY A 22 10.42 -9.90 -11.44
CA GLY A 22 9.62 -9.61 -12.64
C GLY A 22 8.82 -10.79 -13.19
N GLU A 23 9.09 -12.02 -12.70
CA GLU A 23 8.32 -13.20 -13.02
C GLU A 23 7.17 -13.41 -12.02
N PRO A 24 5.89 -13.39 -12.46
CA PRO A 24 4.76 -13.51 -11.53
C PRO A 24 4.80 -14.76 -10.64
N ALA A 25 5.33 -15.86 -11.16
CA ALA A 25 5.46 -17.09 -10.39
C ALA A 25 6.40 -16.96 -9.18
N VAL A 26 7.46 -16.15 -9.31
CA VAL A 26 8.39 -15.84 -8.21
C VAL A 26 7.66 -15.06 -7.10
N LEU A 27 6.85 -14.07 -7.47
CA LEU A 27 6.07 -13.28 -6.52
C LEU A 27 5.04 -14.12 -5.77
N VAL A 28 4.37 -15.03 -6.47
CA VAL A 28 3.39 -15.95 -5.84
C VAL A 28 4.11 -16.91 -4.89
N ASP A 29 5.26 -17.48 -5.29
CA ASP A 29 6.08 -18.35 -4.42
C ASP A 29 6.53 -17.60 -3.15
N LEU A 30 7.06 -16.38 -3.29
CA LEU A 30 7.46 -15.56 -2.16
C LEU A 30 6.30 -15.26 -1.22
N ALA A 31 5.09 -14.98 -1.73
CA ALA A 31 3.92 -14.74 -0.90
C ALA A 31 3.47 -16.00 -0.13
N VAL A 32 3.51 -17.18 -0.75
CA VAL A 32 3.23 -18.45 -0.07
C VAL A 32 4.28 -18.74 1.00
N ARG A 33 5.56 -18.52 0.71
CA ARG A 33 6.65 -18.67 1.69
C ARG A 33 6.50 -17.69 2.84
N ALA A 34 6.15 -16.43 2.55
CA ALA A 34 5.90 -15.42 3.57
C ALA A 34 4.77 -15.85 4.53
N GLU A 35 3.65 -16.34 3.99
CA GLU A 35 2.57 -16.88 4.82
C GLU A 35 3.03 -18.04 5.69
N ALA A 36 3.77 -18.99 5.11
CA ALA A 36 4.30 -20.14 5.84
C ALA A 36 5.32 -19.76 6.93
N ALA A 37 6.09 -18.68 6.72
CA ALA A 37 7.06 -18.17 7.68
C ALA A 37 6.45 -17.24 8.76
N GLY A 38 5.14 -16.96 8.68
CA GLY A 38 4.41 -16.20 9.70
C GLY A 38 4.40 -14.68 9.47
N TRP A 39 4.64 -14.21 8.25
CA TRP A 39 4.37 -12.82 7.90
C TRP A 39 2.87 -12.55 7.83
N ASP A 40 2.46 -11.35 8.26
CA ASP A 40 1.05 -10.92 8.26
C ASP A 40 0.61 -10.33 6.92
N GLY A 41 1.55 -9.88 6.09
CA GLY A 41 1.24 -9.21 4.83
C GLY A 41 2.30 -9.32 3.75
N PHE A 42 1.87 -9.00 2.51
CA PHE A 42 2.72 -8.99 1.32
C PHE A 42 2.25 -7.90 0.35
N PHE A 43 3.09 -6.90 0.10
CA PHE A 43 2.70 -5.72 -0.68
C PHE A 43 3.60 -5.51 -1.88
N LEU A 44 2.99 -5.21 -3.03
CA LEU A 44 3.67 -4.99 -4.30
C LEU A 44 3.63 -3.52 -4.71
N TRP A 45 4.72 -3.02 -5.27
CA TRP A 45 4.69 -1.74 -5.97
C TRP A 45 3.81 -1.85 -7.22
N ASP A 46 3.27 -0.72 -7.71
CA ASP A 46 2.52 -0.66 -8.96
C ASP A 46 3.24 0.26 -9.94
N HIS A 47 4.12 -0.34 -10.72
CA HIS A 47 4.81 0.28 -11.85
C HIS A 47 4.35 -0.33 -13.17
N VAL A 48 4.46 0.42 -14.25
CA VAL A 48 4.18 -0.04 -15.61
C VAL A 48 5.42 -0.03 -16.50
N VAL A 49 6.53 0.50 -15.98
CA VAL A 49 7.83 0.51 -16.65
C VAL A 49 8.95 0.28 -15.63
N ALA A 50 9.95 -0.48 -16.03
CA ALA A 50 11.16 -0.77 -15.24
C ALA A 50 12.38 -0.85 -16.18
N ASP A 51 12.54 0.14 -17.04
CA ASP A 51 13.57 0.23 -18.08
C ASP A 51 13.72 -1.07 -18.89
N THR A 52 14.83 -1.80 -18.77
CA THR A 52 15.09 -3.06 -19.48
C THR A 52 14.80 -4.30 -18.62
N MET A 53 14.34 -4.13 -17.40
CA MET A 53 14.06 -5.26 -16.50
C MET A 53 12.70 -5.91 -16.83
N PRO A 54 12.57 -7.24 -16.65
CA PRO A 54 11.26 -7.87 -16.69
C PRO A 54 10.37 -7.28 -15.58
N ILE A 55 9.08 -7.10 -15.88
CA ILE A 55 8.10 -6.53 -14.97
C ILE A 55 6.80 -7.34 -15.02
N ALA A 56 6.24 -7.64 -13.86
CA ALA A 56 4.92 -8.24 -13.72
C ALA A 56 3.85 -7.18 -13.45
N ASP A 57 2.65 -7.37 -14.01
CA ASP A 57 1.50 -6.55 -13.60
C ASP A 57 1.09 -6.88 -12.17
N PRO A 58 1.08 -5.90 -11.25
CA PRO A 58 0.82 -6.19 -9.85
C PRO A 58 -0.62 -6.64 -9.60
N TRP A 59 -1.62 -6.10 -10.29
CA TRP A 59 -3.01 -6.46 -10.03
C TRP A 59 -3.33 -7.88 -10.48
N THR A 60 -2.79 -8.33 -11.61
CA THR A 60 -2.89 -9.72 -12.07
C THR A 60 -2.18 -10.66 -11.10
N THR A 61 -1.00 -10.28 -10.63
CA THR A 61 -0.22 -11.04 -9.65
C THR A 61 -0.92 -11.11 -8.29
N LEU A 62 -1.50 -10.01 -7.81
CA LEU A 62 -2.28 -9.99 -6.56
C LEU A 62 -3.51 -10.90 -6.63
N GLY A 63 -4.13 -11.06 -7.82
CA GLY A 63 -5.17 -12.06 -8.03
C GLY A 63 -4.68 -13.49 -7.84
N ALA A 64 -3.49 -13.82 -8.30
CA ALA A 64 -2.86 -15.12 -8.10
C ALA A 64 -2.46 -15.33 -6.63
N ILE A 65 -1.89 -14.33 -5.96
CA ILE A 65 -1.57 -14.35 -4.52
C ILE A 65 -2.84 -14.53 -3.68
N ALA A 66 -3.95 -13.86 -4.03
CA ALA A 66 -5.25 -14.03 -3.38
C ALA A 66 -5.71 -15.48 -3.34
N HIS A 67 -5.46 -16.22 -4.44
CA HIS A 67 -5.84 -17.62 -4.58
C HIS A 67 -4.85 -18.58 -3.90
N ALA A 68 -3.56 -18.25 -3.90
CA ALA A 68 -2.49 -19.12 -3.41
C ALA A 68 -2.29 -19.05 -1.89
N THR A 69 -2.82 -18.01 -1.21
CA THR A 69 -2.68 -17.77 0.23
C THR A 69 -4.03 -17.78 0.93
N SER A 70 -4.06 -17.97 2.26
CA SER A 70 -5.29 -18.11 3.05
C SER A 70 -5.46 -17.11 4.18
N GLY A 71 -4.39 -16.64 4.81
CA GLY A 71 -4.39 -15.71 5.96
C GLY A 71 -3.68 -14.38 5.70
N LEU A 72 -2.75 -14.38 4.75
CA LEU A 72 -1.90 -13.23 4.43
C LEU A 72 -2.72 -12.02 3.94
N ARG A 73 -2.57 -10.86 4.57
CA ARG A 73 -3.06 -9.58 4.03
C ARG A 73 -2.14 -9.17 2.89
N PHE A 74 -2.68 -8.50 1.89
CA PHE A 74 -1.86 -8.10 0.75
C PHE A 74 -2.50 -6.95 -0.02
N GLY A 75 -1.73 -6.33 -0.91
CA GLY A 75 -2.24 -5.29 -1.78
C GLY A 75 -1.17 -4.57 -2.57
N PRO A 76 -1.57 -3.62 -3.44
CA PRO A 76 -0.61 -2.71 -4.02
C PRO A 76 -0.13 -1.70 -2.96
N MET A 77 1.16 -1.34 -3.00
CA MET A 77 1.71 -0.27 -2.20
C MET A 77 2.73 0.49 -3.04
N ILE A 78 2.23 1.43 -3.84
CA ILE A 78 0.86 1.95 -3.96
C ILE A 78 0.38 1.89 -5.42
N THR A 79 -0.94 1.81 -5.63
CA THR A 79 -1.53 2.11 -6.94
C THR A 79 -1.82 3.61 -7.04
N PRO A 80 -1.29 4.34 -8.04
CA PRO A 80 -1.63 5.75 -8.26
C PRO A 80 -2.96 5.88 -9.03
N PRO A 81 -4.03 6.43 -8.40
CA PRO A 81 -5.34 6.55 -9.05
C PRO A 81 -5.32 7.44 -10.30
N ALA A 82 -4.42 8.43 -10.36
CA ALA A 82 -4.29 9.31 -11.51
C ALA A 82 -3.79 8.61 -12.78
N ARG A 83 -3.10 7.46 -12.68
CA ARG A 83 -2.63 6.65 -13.79
C ARG A 83 -3.66 5.61 -14.24
N ARG A 84 -4.64 5.31 -13.41
CA ARG A 84 -5.66 4.29 -13.66
C ARG A 84 -7.06 4.90 -13.62
N ARG A 85 -7.99 4.37 -14.40
CA ARG A 85 -9.39 4.79 -14.31
C ARG A 85 -9.98 4.33 -12.97
N PRO A 86 -10.61 5.21 -12.15
CA PRO A 86 -11.09 4.87 -10.82
C PRO A 86 -12.03 3.65 -10.79
N TRP A 87 -12.92 3.53 -11.77
CA TRP A 87 -13.82 2.37 -11.87
C TRP A 87 -13.11 1.07 -12.19
N VAL A 88 -11.95 1.12 -12.88
CA VAL A 88 -11.12 -0.06 -13.12
C VAL A 88 -10.44 -0.48 -11.82
N VAL A 89 -9.86 0.46 -11.07
CA VAL A 89 -9.27 0.21 -9.74
C VAL A 89 -10.32 -0.37 -8.80
N ALA A 90 -11.52 0.22 -8.74
CA ALA A 90 -12.61 -0.27 -7.91
C ALA A 90 -12.97 -1.72 -8.24
N ARG A 91 -13.04 -2.09 -9.54
CA ARG A 91 -13.36 -3.46 -9.98
C ARG A 91 -12.22 -4.45 -9.72
N HIS A 92 -10.96 -4.05 -9.95
CA HIS A 92 -9.81 -4.88 -9.57
C HIS A 92 -9.83 -5.18 -8.07
N ALA A 93 -9.92 -4.14 -7.24
CA ALA A 93 -9.93 -4.27 -5.80
C ALA A 93 -11.11 -5.13 -5.29
N SER A 94 -12.33 -4.92 -5.79
CA SER A 94 -13.49 -5.74 -5.47
C SER A 94 -13.27 -7.21 -5.84
N THR A 95 -12.75 -7.46 -7.03
CA THR A 95 -12.52 -8.84 -7.51
C THR A 95 -11.50 -9.56 -6.66
N VAL A 96 -10.35 -8.93 -6.42
CA VAL A 96 -9.25 -9.50 -5.62
C VAL A 96 -9.66 -9.64 -4.15
N SER A 97 -10.42 -8.69 -3.60
CA SER A 97 -10.97 -8.77 -2.24
C SER A 97 -11.90 -9.98 -2.10
N ARG A 98 -12.82 -10.21 -3.04
CA ARG A 98 -13.73 -11.37 -3.04
C ARG A 98 -12.97 -12.69 -3.19
N LEU A 99 -11.98 -12.77 -4.09
CA LEU A 99 -11.14 -13.95 -4.26
C LEU A 99 -10.41 -14.32 -2.97
N SER A 100 -10.03 -13.33 -2.18
CA SER A 100 -9.28 -13.53 -0.95
C SER A 100 -10.14 -13.62 0.32
N GLY A 101 -11.46 -13.44 0.23
CA GLY A 101 -12.32 -13.36 1.42
C GLY A 101 -12.08 -12.10 2.28
N GLY A 102 -11.74 -10.96 1.64
CA GLY A 102 -11.59 -9.65 2.31
C GLY A 102 -10.20 -9.37 2.86
N ARG A 103 -9.14 -9.99 2.33
CA ARG A 103 -7.76 -9.79 2.79
C ARG A 103 -7.02 -8.63 2.10
N LEU A 104 -7.60 -8.04 1.04
CA LEU A 104 -6.99 -6.94 0.31
C LEU A 104 -6.93 -5.66 1.15
N ILE A 105 -5.82 -4.94 1.06
CA ILE A 105 -5.64 -3.54 1.47
C ILE A 105 -5.29 -2.74 0.21
N LEU A 106 -6.00 -1.65 -0.05
CA LEU A 106 -5.72 -0.78 -1.18
C LEU A 106 -4.76 0.34 -0.76
N GLY A 107 -3.48 0.17 -1.01
CA GLY A 107 -2.51 1.26 -0.93
C GLY A 107 -2.65 2.20 -2.12
N THR A 108 -2.72 3.50 -1.87
CA THR A 108 -2.88 4.55 -2.87
C THR A 108 -1.93 5.72 -2.63
N GLY A 109 -1.58 6.44 -3.68
CA GLY A 109 -0.69 7.60 -3.60
C GLY A 109 -0.63 8.37 -4.91
N LEU A 110 0.18 9.42 -4.96
CA LEU A 110 0.38 10.19 -6.19
C LEU A 110 1.20 9.43 -7.24
N GLY A 111 2.02 8.47 -6.81
CA GLY A 111 3.02 7.82 -7.65
C GLY A 111 4.21 8.72 -7.98
N SER A 112 5.32 8.13 -8.37
CA SER A 112 6.51 8.81 -8.92
C SER A 112 6.51 8.72 -10.44
N ASP A 113 7.17 9.66 -11.10
CA ASP A 113 7.44 9.64 -12.54
C ASP A 113 8.93 9.50 -12.87
N GLU A 114 9.75 9.13 -11.89
CA GLU A 114 11.20 8.95 -12.08
C GLU A 114 11.53 7.92 -13.15
N SER A 115 10.81 6.81 -13.16
CA SER A 115 10.92 5.78 -14.20
C SER A 115 10.13 6.10 -15.48
N GLY A 116 9.35 7.19 -15.48
CA GLY A 116 8.50 7.58 -16.60
C GLY A 116 7.15 6.85 -16.63
N ASP A 117 6.63 6.43 -15.49
CA ASP A 117 5.35 5.76 -15.36
C ASP A 117 4.15 6.59 -15.82
N PHE A 118 4.32 7.90 -15.94
CA PHE A 118 3.32 8.84 -16.48
C PHE A 118 3.79 9.43 -17.79
N SER A 119 4.96 10.07 -17.83
CA SER A 119 5.42 10.84 -18.98
C SER A 119 5.63 9.99 -20.23
N ARG A 120 6.14 8.76 -20.10
CA ARG A 120 6.34 7.86 -21.25
C ARG A 120 5.04 7.36 -21.89
N PHE A 121 3.91 7.48 -21.20
CA PHE A 121 2.61 6.99 -21.65
C PHE A 121 1.62 8.12 -21.95
N GLY A 122 2.07 9.38 -21.91
CA GLY A 122 1.22 10.55 -22.15
C GLY A 122 0.17 10.78 -21.04
N GLU A 123 0.40 10.22 -19.86
CA GLU A 123 -0.44 10.44 -18.68
C GLU A 123 -0.13 11.80 -18.03
N GLN A 124 -1.00 12.23 -17.14
CA GLN A 124 -0.86 13.51 -16.44
C GLN A 124 0.38 13.53 -15.54
N THR A 125 1.31 14.47 -15.77
CA THR A 125 2.55 14.62 -14.99
C THR A 125 2.49 15.70 -13.91
N ASP A 126 1.58 16.70 -14.05
CA ASP A 126 1.46 17.77 -13.06
C ASP A 126 0.93 17.24 -11.72
N LEU A 127 1.71 17.46 -10.66
CA LEU A 127 1.41 16.96 -9.31
C LEU A 127 0.11 17.49 -8.72
N LEU A 128 -0.23 18.76 -8.99
CA LEU A 128 -1.47 19.36 -8.46
C LEU A 128 -2.69 18.75 -9.15
N THR A 129 -2.60 18.55 -10.45
CA THR A 129 -3.64 17.89 -11.24
C THR A 129 -3.79 16.43 -10.83
N ARG A 130 -2.68 15.68 -10.68
CA ARG A 130 -2.71 14.30 -10.18
C ARG A 130 -3.32 14.20 -8.78
N SER A 131 -3.02 15.19 -7.91
CA SER A 131 -3.62 15.25 -6.57
C SER A 131 -5.14 15.46 -6.62
N ALA A 132 -5.64 16.31 -7.54
CA ALA A 132 -7.06 16.52 -7.72
C ALA A 132 -7.75 15.26 -8.32
N MET A 133 -7.13 14.63 -9.32
CA MET A 133 -7.57 13.35 -9.87
C MET A 133 -7.61 12.25 -8.82
N PHE A 134 -6.67 12.25 -7.88
CA PHE A 134 -6.64 11.28 -6.79
C PHE A 134 -7.84 11.47 -5.86
N ASP A 135 -8.11 12.70 -5.39
CA ASP A 135 -9.24 12.99 -4.50
C ASP A 135 -10.57 12.57 -5.17
N GLU A 136 -10.79 13.02 -6.39
CA GLU A 136 -11.99 12.70 -7.18
C GLU A 136 -12.11 11.19 -7.46
N GLY A 137 -10.98 10.54 -7.76
CA GLY A 137 -10.91 9.09 -7.99
C GLY A 137 -11.27 8.26 -6.76
N LEU A 138 -10.89 8.68 -5.57
CA LEU A 138 -11.27 8.01 -4.31
C LEU A 138 -12.79 8.07 -4.08
N ASP A 139 -13.43 9.22 -4.39
CA ASP A 139 -14.88 9.37 -4.25
C ASP A 139 -15.61 8.42 -5.20
N VAL A 140 -15.15 8.31 -6.44
CA VAL A 140 -15.71 7.36 -7.42
C VAL A 140 -15.53 5.91 -6.95
N ILE A 141 -14.35 5.54 -6.46
CA ILE A 141 -14.07 4.18 -5.95
C ILE A 141 -15.01 3.84 -4.79
N ARG A 142 -15.12 4.72 -3.80
CA ARG A 142 -15.99 4.53 -2.63
C ARG A 142 -17.47 4.44 -3.03
N ALA A 143 -17.90 5.28 -3.98
CA ALA A 143 -19.27 5.24 -4.50
C ALA A 143 -19.58 3.90 -5.16
N ILE A 144 -18.69 3.36 -5.97
CA ILE A 144 -18.84 2.04 -6.60
C ILE A 144 -18.98 0.95 -5.52
N TRP A 145 -18.14 0.98 -4.48
CA TRP A 145 -18.20 -0.03 -3.41
C TRP A 145 -19.42 0.10 -2.52
N SER A 146 -19.98 1.30 -2.40
CA SER A 146 -21.23 1.51 -1.65
C SER A 146 -22.46 0.85 -2.26
N GLY A 147 -22.43 0.55 -3.54
CA GLY A 147 -23.54 0.00 -4.32
C GLY A 147 -24.68 0.98 -4.57
N ARG A 148 -24.63 2.18 -4.02
CA ARG A 148 -25.68 3.20 -4.22
C ARG A 148 -25.61 3.78 -5.62
N ARG A 149 -26.76 4.26 -6.13
CA ARG A 149 -26.78 5.10 -7.32
C ARG A 149 -25.85 6.30 -7.10
N PHE A 150 -25.02 6.57 -8.09
CA PHE A 150 -24.03 7.63 -8.04
C PHE A 150 -23.91 8.29 -9.40
N ASP A 151 -24.17 9.59 -9.44
CA ASP A 151 -23.96 10.44 -10.60
C ASP A 151 -22.91 11.48 -10.20
N HIS A 152 -21.82 11.55 -10.96
CA HIS A 152 -20.66 12.40 -10.71
C HIS A 152 -20.28 13.13 -12.00
N ASP A 153 -20.26 14.44 -11.97
CA ASP A 153 -19.80 15.31 -13.05
C ASP A 153 -18.67 16.19 -12.53
N GLY A 154 -17.50 15.57 -12.40
CA GLY A 154 -16.30 16.20 -11.84
C GLY A 154 -15.41 16.83 -12.90
N ALA A 155 -14.32 17.44 -12.43
CA ALA A 155 -13.33 18.08 -13.30
C ALA A 155 -12.52 17.07 -14.13
N HIS A 156 -12.34 15.85 -13.61
CA HIS A 156 -11.51 14.81 -14.20
C HIS A 156 -12.29 13.57 -14.61
N TYR A 157 -13.39 13.27 -13.92
CA TYR A 157 -14.17 12.06 -14.17
C TYR A 157 -15.66 12.37 -14.28
N GLN A 158 -16.33 11.69 -15.22
CA GLN A 158 -17.77 11.73 -15.38
C GLN A 158 -18.29 10.30 -15.26
N VAL A 159 -19.20 10.07 -14.31
CA VAL A 159 -19.69 8.74 -13.99
C VAL A 159 -21.19 8.80 -13.72
N ALA A 160 -21.93 7.86 -14.32
CA ALA A 160 -23.34 7.63 -14.00
C ALA A 160 -23.51 6.15 -13.69
N LEU A 161 -23.80 5.82 -12.46
CA LEU A 161 -23.95 4.44 -11.98
C LEU A 161 -25.35 4.20 -11.46
N ALA A 162 -25.96 3.12 -11.93
CA ALA A 162 -27.18 2.57 -11.30
C ALA A 162 -26.83 1.90 -9.96
N GLU A 163 -27.86 1.72 -9.13
CA GLU A 163 -27.75 0.97 -7.90
C GLU A 163 -27.35 -0.49 -8.18
N ALA A 164 -26.46 -1.02 -7.34
CA ALA A 164 -25.95 -2.38 -7.41
C ALA A 164 -25.71 -2.92 -5.99
N PRO A 165 -25.53 -4.22 -5.78
CA PRO A 165 -25.14 -4.73 -4.47
C PRO A 165 -23.82 -4.08 -3.99
N PRO A 166 -23.71 -3.67 -2.71
CA PRO A 166 -22.47 -3.13 -2.17
C PRO A 166 -21.39 -4.19 -2.11
N GLU A 167 -20.14 -3.74 -1.99
CA GLU A 167 -19.01 -4.64 -1.80
C GLU A 167 -19.16 -5.41 -0.49
N PRO A 168 -19.13 -6.76 -0.50
CA PRO A 168 -19.40 -7.58 0.68
C PRO A 168 -18.30 -7.53 1.75
N TYR A 169 -17.08 -7.16 1.37
CA TYR A 169 -15.95 -7.04 2.28
C TYR A 169 -15.45 -5.59 2.32
N PRO A 170 -15.29 -5.00 3.51
CA PRO A 170 -14.60 -3.72 3.62
C PRO A 170 -13.19 -3.80 3.04
N ILE A 171 -12.83 -2.86 2.17
CA ILE A 171 -11.49 -2.75 1.60
C ILE A 171 -10.82 -1.53 2.24
N PRO A 172 -9.88 -1.74 3.19
CA PRO A 172 -9.15 -0.62 3.79
C PRO A 172 -8.33 0.13 2.74
N ILE A 173 -8.34 1.46 2.84
CA ILE A 173 -7.57 2.35 1.97
C ILE A 173 -6.44 2.95 2.79
N TRP A 174 -5.19 2.72 2.37
CA TRP A 174 -4.01 3.39 2.93
C TRP A 174 -3.47 4.41 1.96
N VAL A 175 -3.07 5.57 2.47
CA VAL A 175 -2.51 6.67 1.68
C VAL A 175 -1.02 6.77 1.91
N ALA A 176 -0.22 6.66 0.85
CA ALA A 176 1.21 6.92 0.95
C ALA A 176 1.51 8.42 0.91
N SER A 177 2.51 8.81 1.67
CA SER A 177 3.03 10.17 1.72
C SER A 177 4.56 10.15 1.79
N SER A 178 5.22 10.87 0.91
CA SER A 178 6.65 11.17 1.02
C SER A 178 6.93 12.46 1.80
N THR A 179 5.91 13.24 2.14
CA THR A 179 6.03 14.57 2.76
C THR A 179 4.96 14.82 3.81
N ASP A 180 5.21 15.80 4.69
CA ASP A 180 4.27 16.33 5.69
C ASP A 180 3.18 17.23 5.07
N ASN A 181 2.89 17.08 3.78
CA ASN A 181 1.96 17.93 3.07
C ASN A 181 0.56 17.85 3.71
N PRO A 182 0.00 18.98 4.22
CA PRO A 182 -1.29 18.97 4.90
C PRO A 182 -2.46 18.44 4.07
N ARG A 183 -2.35 18.49 2.73
CA ARG A 183 -3.36 17.91 1.82
C ARG A 183 -3.33 16.38 1.89
N VAL A 184 -2.15 15.79 1.94
CA VAL A 184 -1.99 14.33 2.05
C VAL A 184 -2.47 13.84 3.41
N VAL A 185 -2.12 14.55 4.48
CA VAL A 185 -2.57 14.23 5.84
C VAL A 185 -4.11 14.30 5.96
N ARG A 186 -4.74 15.35 5.40
CA ARG A 186 -6.22 15.44 5.36
C ARG A 186 -6.86 14.29 4.59
N ARG A 187 -6.26 13.88 3.45
CA ARG A 187 -6.74 12.73 2.68
C ARG A 187 -6.63 11.44 3.48
N ALA A 188 -5.49 11.22 4.14
CA ALA A 188 -5.26 10.04 4.97
C ALA A 188 -6.24 9.96 6.14
N ALA A 189 -6.55 11.07 6.80
CA ALA A 189 -7.52 11.12 7.90
C ALA A 189 -8.94 10.66 7.50
N LEU A 190 -9.28 10.75 6.22
CA LEU A 190 -10.53 10.23 5.65
C LEU A 190 -10.45 8.76 5.20
N CYS A 191 -9.28 8.12 5.38
CA CYS A 191 -9.01 6.74 4.99
C CYS A 191 -8.80 5.85 6.23
N ASP A 192 -8.19 4.70 6.03
CA ASP A 192 -8.05 3.66 7.07
C ASP A 192 -6.59 3.46 7.50
N GLY A 193 -5.66 4.15 6.83
CA GLY A 193 -4.24 4.11 7.19
C GLY A 193 -3.40 5.07 6.36
N ILE A 194 -2.16 5.23 6.82
CA ILE A 194 -1.12 6.02 6.17
C ILE A 194 0.16 5.19 6.03
N PHE A 195 0.88 5.42 4.96
CA PHE A 195 2.21 4.88 4.70
C PHE A 195 3.18 6.06 4.54
N PRO A 196 3.76 6.58 5.64
CA PRO A 196 4.85 7.55 5.57
C PRO A 196 6.05 6.88 4.91
N ASN A 197 6.46 7.39 3.78
CA ASN A 197 7.57 6.82 3.00
C ASN A 197 8.45 7.95 2.47
N PRO A 198 9.28 8.58 3.34
CA PRO A 198 10.28 9.53 2.89
C PRO A 198 11.28 8.85 1.95
N GLU A 199 11.86 9.61 1.02
CA GLU A 199 12.67 9.06 -0.07
C GLU A 199 14.06 8.62 0.40
N ASP A 200 14.57 9.17 1.50
CA ASP A 200 15.98 9.10 1.91
C ASP A 200 16.22 8.34 3.22
N HIS A 201 15.17 7.99 3.97
CA HIS A 201 15.33 7.29 5.25
C HIS A 201 14.07 6.51 5.67
N THR A 202 14.24 5.59 6.63
CA THR A 202 13.12 5.00 7.36
C THR A 202 12.60 6.00 8.38
N PRO A 203 11.26 6.25 8.46
CA PRO A 203 10.69 7.18 9.42
C PRO A 203 11.14 6.91 10.85
N THR A 204 11.46 7.97 11.57
CA THR A 204 11.81 7.93 13.00
C THR A 204 10.55 7.86 13.88
N ALA A 205 10.72 7.50 15.14
CA ALA A 205 9.62 7.51 16.11
C ALA A 205 9.02 8.91 16.30
N GLU A 206 9.84 9.96 16.21
CA GLU A 206 9.38 11.36 16.31
C GLU A 206 8.49 11.75 15.11
N GLU A 207 8.89 11.39 13.89
CA GLU A 207 8.10 11.63 12.68
C GLU A 207 6.78 10.87 12.67
N ILE A 208 6.75 9.62 13.20
CA ILE A 208 5.51 8.87 13.38
C ILE A 208 4.59 9.55 14.39
N ALA A 209 5.12 9.98 15.53
CA ALA A 209 4.34 10.70 16.53
C ALA A 209 3.81 12.04 15.99
N GLU A 210 4.58 12.73 15.14
CA GLU A 210 4.15 13.94 14.45
C GLU A 210 3.05 13.66 13.42
N THR A 211 3.18 12.58 12.65
CA THR A 211 2.14 12.10 11.74
C THR A 211 0.82 11.87 12.47
N HIS A 212 0.83 11.20 13.62
CA HIS A 212 -0.36 11.01 14.44
C HIS A 212 -0.97 12.33 14.93
N ARG A 213 -0.14 13.29 15.38
CA ARG A 213 -0.62 14.61 15.78
C ARG A 213 -1.29 15.35 14.62
N ALA A 214 -0.66 15.32 13.44
CA ALA A 214 -1.18 15.94 12.23
C ALA A 214 -2.50 15.31 11.76
N LEU A 215 -2.64 13.99 11.83
CA LEU A 215 -3.88 13.27 11.52
C LEU A 215 -5.00 13.66 12.48
N GLY A 216 -4.72 13.76 13.78
CA GLY A 216 -5.69 14.23 14.78
C GLY A 216 -6.17 15.66 14.48
N MET A 217 -5.26 16.57 14.13
CA MET A 217 -5.61 17.95 13.71
C MET A 217 -6.38 17.98 12.40
N ALA A 218 -6.18 16.99 11.52
CA ALA A 218 -6.91 16.85 10.25
C ALA A 218 -8.29 16.19 10.40
N GLY A 219 -8.68 15.80 11.62
CA GLY A 219 -10.00 15.27 11.92
C GLY A 219 -10.10 13.74 12.00
N LEU A 220 -8.99 13.04 12.13
CA LEU A 220 -9.03 11.61 12.45
C LEU A 220 -9.70 11.42 13.81
N GLU A 221 -10.79 10.65 13.84
CA GLU A 221 -11.58 10.43 15.05
C GLU A 221 -10.78 9.63 16.09
N PRO A 222 -10.74 10.08 17.37
CA PRO A 222 -10.09 9.32 18.43
C PRO A 222 -10.70 7.92 18.59
N GLY A 223 -9.84 6.90 18.61
CA GLY A 223 -10.27 5.50 18.76
C GLY A 223 -10.74 4.82 17.48
N LYS A 224 -10.81 5.52 16.35
CA LYS A 224 -11.00 4.86 15.04
C LYS A 224 -9.77 3.97 14.77
N PRO A 225 -9.97 2.67 14.43
CA PRO A 225 -8.87 1.84 13.96
C PRO A 225 -8.20 2.50 12.75
N PHE A 226 -6.88 2.68 12.84
CA PHE A 226 -6.11 3.36 11.80
C PHE A 226 -4.71 2.75 11.75
N ASP A 227 -4.29 2.37 10.55
CA ASP A 227 -2.97 1.75 10.36
C ASP A 227 -1.91 2.80 10.02
N VAL A 228 -0.73 2.64 10.62
CA VAL A 228 0.50 3.36 10.25
C VAL A 228 1.53 2.33 9.82
N ALA A 229 1.80 2.27 8.54
CA ALA A 229 2.76 1.33 7.96
C ALA A 229 4.11 2.03 7.74
N VAL A 230 5.20 1.38 8.13
CA VAL A 230 6.57 1.90 7.99
C VAL A 230 7.41 0.87 7.28
N ALA A 231 8.17 1.29 6.27
CA ALA A 231 9.06 0.42 5.52
C ALA A 231 10.54 0.63 5.88
N GLY A 232 11.29 -0.44 5.81
CA GLY A 232 12.75 -0.45 6.03
C GLY A 232 13.32 -1.87 6.01
N ASN A 233 14.54 -2.03 6.51
CA ASN A 233 15.30 -3.26 6.49
C ASN A 233 15.74 -3.60 7.93
N ALA A 234 15.02 -4.48 8.60
CA ALA A 234 15.28 -4.86 10.00
C ALA A 234 15.54 -6.35 10.20
N SER A 235 15.33 -7.19 9.19
CA SER A 235 15.57 -8.62 9.30
C SER A 235 17.04 -8.90 9.63
N PRO A 236 17.34 -9.79 10.61
CA PRO A 236 18.72 -10.19 10.91
C PRO A 236 19.34 -11.03 9.79
N ALA A 237 18.58 -11.40 8.76
CA ALA A 237 19.08 -12.11 7.59
C ALA A 237 19.79 -11.19 6.59
N TRP A 238 19.68 -9.86 6.71
CA TRP A 238 20.52 -8.92 5.97
C TRP A 238 21.97 -9.04 6.39
N GLU A 239 22.90 -8.86 5.46
CA GLU A 239 24.34 -8.83 5.78
C GLU A 239 24.69 -7.61 6.64
N GLU A 240 24.09 -6.47 6.33
CA GLU A 240 24.20 -5.21 7.06
C GLU A 240 22.81 -4.66 7.39
N PRO A 241 22.13 -5.19 8.43
CA PRO A 241 20.80 -4.70 8.79
C PRO A 241 20.90 -3.24 9.28
N ILE A 242 19.99 -2.41 8.79
CA ILE A 242 19.84 -1.05 9.33
C ILE A 242 19.41 -1.17 10.78
N LYS A 243 20.06 -0.44 11.68
CA LYS A 243 19.66 -0.40 13.09
C LYS A 243 18.39 0.43 13.24
N VAL A 244 17.25 -0.23 13.11
CA VAL A 244 15.93 0.35 13.34
C VAL A 244 15.48 0.00 14.76
N ASP A 245 15.06 0.99 15.53
CA ASP A 245 14.44 0.77 16.85
C ASP A 245 12.95 0.48 16.67
N LEU A 246 12.62 -0.77 16.33
CA LEU A 246 11.25 -1.21 16.11
C LEU A 246 10.36 -1.01 17.35
N PRO A 247 10.82 -1.30 18.60
CA PRO A 247 10.07 -0.95 19.80
C PRO A 247 9.74 0.55 19.91
N ALA A 248 10.68 1.44 19.57
CA ALA A 248 10.42 2.87 19.61
C ALA A 248 9.39 3.29 18.56
N LEU A 249 9.46 2.74 17.33
CA LEU A 249 8.47 2.97 16.27
C LEU A 249 7.08 2.48 16.69
N ALA A 250 6.99 1.28 17.28
CA ALA A 250 5.75 0.72 17.80
C ALA A 250 5.17 1.61 18.92
N GLY A 251 6.01 2.06 19.85
CA GLY A 251 5.61 3.00 20.91
C GLY A 251 5.14 4.36 20.40
N ALA A 252 5.60 4.78 19.23
CA ALA A 252 5.16 6.00 18.55
C ALA A 252 3.86 5.81 17.73
N GLY A 253 3.38 4.55 17.59
CA GLY A 253 2.11 4.26 16.93
C GLY A 253 2.21 3.57 15.57
N MET A 254 3.37 3.03 15.20
CA MET A 254 3.48 2.12 14.06
C MET A 254 2.64 0.87 14.31
N THR A 255 1.80 0.48 13.35
CA THR A 255 0.97 -0.73 13.40
C THR A 255 1.44 -1.81 12.44
N TRP A 256 2.22 -1.44 11.42
CA TRP A 256 2.78 -2.34 10.43
C TRP A 256 4.25 -2.02 10.17
N TRP A 257 5.09 -3.04 10.26
CA TRP A 257 6.45 -3.02 9.73
C TRP A 257 6.47 -3.70 8.37
N MET A 258 7.04 -3.05 7.36
CA MET A 258 7.16 -3.55 6.00
C MET A 258 8.63 -3.75 5.66
N GLU A 259 9.08 -5.01 5.67
CA GLU A 259 10.45 -5.37 5.29
C GLU A 259 10.64 -5.16 3.80
N SER A 260 11.50 -4.23 3.43
CA SER A 260 11.72 -3.80 2.05
C SER A 260 12.73 -4.70 1.35
N LEU A 261 12.31 -5.40 0.31
CA LEU A 261 13.17 -6.12 -0.63
C LEU A 261 13.27 -5.29 -1.91
N MET A 262 14.50 -5.05 -2.39
CA MET A 262 14.71 -4.14 -3.50
C MET A 262 15.11 -4.92 -4.77
N HIS A 263 14.85 -4.32 -5.93
CA HIS A 263 15.14 -4.94 -7.24
C HIS A 263 16.62 -5.20 -7.51
N HIS A 264 17.51 -4.62 -6.75
CA HIS A 264 18.96 -4.86 -6.82
C HIS A 264 19.44 -5.97 -5.87
N ASP A 265 18.56 -6.45 -4.97
CA ASP A 265 18.89 -7.54 -4.08
C ASP A 265 18.87 -8.88 -4.84
N PRO A 266 19.82 -9.80 -4.59
CA PRO A 266 19.76 -11.15 -5.13
C PRO A 266 18.46 -11.87 -4.68
N LEU A 267 17.85 -12.62 -5.60
CA LEU A 267 16.62 -13.36 -5.28
C LEU A 267 16.82 -14.33 -4.11
N GLU A 268 17.97 -14.98 -4.03
CA GLU A 268 18.34 -15.91 -2.96
C GLU A 268 18.38 -15.23 -1.59
N LEU A 269 18.87 -13.98 -1.52
CA LEU A 269 18.85 -13.19 -0.30
C LEU A 269 17.41 -12.85 0.11
N SER A 270 16.61 -12.41 -0.84
CA SER A 270 15.18 -12.11 -0.62
C SER A 270 14.42 -13.33 -0.11
N GLN A 271 14.66 -14.50 -0.70
CA GLN A 271 14.08 -15.77 -0.25
C GLN A 271 14.52 -16.10 1.18
N LYS A 272 15.82 -15.94 1.50
CA LYS A 272 16.36 -16.17 2.85
C LYS A 272 15.70 -15.25 3.88
N ILE A 273 15.47 -13.97 3.56
CA ILE A 273 14.81 -13.01 4.44
C ILE A 273 13.35 -13.42 4.67
N VAL A 274 12.64 -13.77 3.60
CA VAL A 274 11.24 -14.21 3.69
C VAL A 274 11.12 -15.47 4.55
N ASP A 275 11.98 -16.47 4.34
CA ASP A 275 11.97 -17.73 5.08
C ASP A 275 12.37 -17.59 6.55
N ALA A 276 13.19 -16.60 6.88
CA ALA A 276 13.55 -16.31 8.27
C ALA A 276 12.35 -15.81 9.10
N GLY A 277 11.28 -15.38 8.44
CA GLY A 277 10.10 -14.81 9.08
C GLY A 277 10.32 -13.38 9.59
N PRO A 278 9.28 -12.79 10.20
CA PRO A 278 9.33 -11.42 10.67
C PRO A 278 10.40 -11.18 11.75
N PRO A 279 11.01 -9.97 11.77
CA PRO A 279 11.95 -9.62 12.83
C PRO A 279 11.28 -9.68 14.19
N ARG A 280 12.02 -10.17 15.20
CA ARG A 280 11.57 -10.29 16.57
C ARG A 280 12.33 -9.30 17.45
N TRP A 281 11.63 -8.59 18.34
CA TRP A 281 12.18 -7.65 19.32
C TRP A 281 11.51 -7.80 20.68
#